data_01221802d9d4c71568e6d3d31e41d984
#
_entry.id   01221802d9d4c71568e6d3d31e41d984
#
_cell.length_a   1.000
_cell.length_b   1.000
_cell.length_c   1.000
_cell.angle_alpha   90.00
_cell.angle_beta   90.00
_cell.angle_gamma   90.00
#
_symmetry.space_group_name_H-M   'P 1'
#
loop_
_entity.id
_entity.type
_entity.pdbx_description
1 polymer ?
#
loop_
_entity_poly.entity_id
_entity_poly.type
_entity_poly.pdbx_seq_one_letter_code
_entity_poly.pdbx_strand_id
1 'polypeptide(L)'
;MQKSLITLLLFTNLLMSSERFTNTNNISNERSFKEFLKWTLTSKNPERVKIEISNEWENLDQDYKDYIVWIGHATFLINVDGINILTDPVFSKRASPMRLAGPKRYIPPAIPLDKLPEIDVVTISHNHYDHLDIRSLKKLFERNKDTVFLVPKGDKQLLQKKGIKNVYEFLWWEDKELNKELKFTYTPVQHWSARGLRDRNKSLWGGWFIQFPERTIYHAGDTGYSEDFIETRKRLGSPDLSLIPIGAYAPQWFMGYSHVNPEEAVRISQDLGSKQSLAMHWGTFPLTDEEVLEPPALLKKALKEKNLDEEYFMTLKPGKIFNLSKQEP
;
A
#
# COMPACT_ATOMS: atom_id res chain seq x y z
N MET A 1 -41.28 -31.30 -51.93
CA MET A 1 -40.75 -31.84 -50.65
C MET A 1 -39.47 -31.08 -50.33
N GLN A 2 -39.58 -30.03 -49.57
CA GLN A 2 -38.46 -29.16 -49.17
C GLN A 2 -37.99 -29.58 -47.75
N LYS A 3 -36.74 -30.06 -47.64
CA LYS A 3 -36.13 -30.37 -46.34
C LYS A 3 -35.46 -29.10 -45.80
N SER A 4 -36.05 -28.53 -44.76
CA SER A 4 -35.47 -27.43 -43.98
C SER A 4 -34.30 -27.96 -43.15
N LEU A 5 -33.12 -27.43 -43.42
CA LEU A 5 -31.91 -27.63 -42.62
C LEU A 5 -31.97 -26.64 -41.46
N ILE A 6 -32.24 -27.13 -40.26
CA ILE A 6 -32.12 -26.34 -39.04
C ILE A 6 -30.66 -26.38 -38.63
N THR A 7 -29.95 -25.27 -38.88
CA THR A 7 -28.59 -25.08 -38.39
C THR A 7 -28.67 -24.70 -36.91
N LEU A 8 -28.36 -25.63 -36.04
CA LEU A 8 -28.21 -25.42 -34.60
C LEU A 8 -26.92 -24.65 -34.35
N LEU A 9 -26.99 -23.34 -34.21
CA LEU A 9 -25.90 -22.50 -33.74
C LEU A 9 -25.70 -22.80 -32.23
N LEU A 10 -24.72 -23.65 -31.94
CA LEU A 10 -24.14 -23.80 -30.61
C LEU A 10 -23.39 -22.51 -30.26
N PHE A 11 -24.04 -21.60 -29.57
CA PHE A 11 -23.36 -20.54 -28.81
C PHE A 11 -22.62 -21.22 -27.66
N THR A 12 -21.36 -21.56 -27.88
CA THR A 12 -20.42 -21.81 -26.78
C THR A 12 -20.22 -20.47 -26.07
N ASN A 13 -21.00 -20.22 -25.04
CA ASN A 13 -20.67 -19.25 -24.03
C ASN A 13 -19.36 -19.72 -23.40
N LEU A 14 -18.24 -19.26 -23.94
CA LEU A 14 -16.98 -19.25 -23.20
C LEU A 14 -17.23 -18.35 -22.00
N LEU A 15 -17.66 -18.92 -20.89
CA LEU A 15 -17.51 -18.34 -19.57
C LEU A 15 -15.98 -18.18 -19.38
N MET A 16 -15.46 -17.06 -19.77
CA MET A 16 -14.14 -16.63 -19.33
C MET A 16 -14.25 -16.51 -17.80
N SER A 17 -13.95 -17.60 -17.11
CA SER A 17 -13.53 -17.54 -15.72
C SER A 17 -12.40 -16.51 -15.70
N SER A 18 -12.66 -15.31 -15.18
CA SER A 18 -11.59 -14.34 -15.03
C SER A 18 -10.55 -15.00 -14.15
N GLU A 19 -9.39 -15.26 -14.73
CA GLU A 19 -8.24 -15.83 -14.02
C GLU A 19 -8.03 -15.02 -12.74
N ARG A 20 -7.83 -15.74 -11.62
CA ARG A 20 -7.54 -15.12 -10.35
C ARG A 20 -6.04 -15.14 -10.17
N PHE A 21 -5.48 -14.04 -9.71
CA PHE A 21 -4.07 -13.95 -9.37
C PHE A 21 -3.74 -14.80 -8.13
N THR A 22 -2.54 -15.32 -8.09
CA THR A 22 -1.97 -16.10 -6.97
C THR A 22 -0.62 -15.51 -6.58
N ASN A 23 -0.18 -15.71 -5.33
CA ASN A 23 1.16 -15.30 -4.92
C ASN A 23 2.23 -16.10 -5.65
N THR A 24 3.45 -15.55 -5.74
CA THR A 24 4.60 -16.14 -6.44
C THR A 24 4.96 -17.52 -5.93
N ASN A 25 4.78 -17.77 -4.63
CA ASN A 25 5.02 -19.05 -3.97
C ASN A 25 3.83 -20.02 -4.06
N ASN A 26 2.76 -19.65 -4.80
CA ASN A 26 1.52 -20.41 -4.94
C ASN A 26 0.79 -20.71 -3.62
N ILE A 27 1.19 -20.08 -2.50
CA ILE A 27 0.46 -20.22 -1.24
C ILE A 27 -0.82 -19.40 -1.33
N SER A 28 -1.96 -20.04 -1.06
CA SER A 28 -3.28 -19.39 -1.07
C SER A 28 -3.61 -18.84 0.30
N ASN A 29 -4.14 -17.61 0.35
CA ASN A 29 -4.74 -17.06 1.56
C ASN A 29 -6.23 -17.43 1.65
N GLU A 30 -6.58 -18.67 1.42
CA GLU A 30 -7.95 -19.14 1.59
C GLU A 30 -8.23 -19.41 3.05
N ARG A 31 -8.85 -18.43 3.72
CA ARG A 31 -9.39 -18.65 5.07
C ARG A 31 -10.75 -19.30 4.99
N SER A 32 -10.91 -20.36 5.76
CA SER A 32 -12.20 -21.03 5.87
C SER A 32 -13.22 -20.13 6.59
N PHE A 33 -14.50 -20.32 6.28
CA PHE A 33 -15.56 -19.61 7.01
C PHE A 33 -15.51 -19.87 8.53
N LYS A 34 -15.06 -21.06 8.94
CA LYS A 34 -14.88 -21.43 10.35
C LYS A 34 -13.78 -20.59 11.03
N GLU A 35 -12.65 -20.36 10.35
CA GLU A 35 -11.57 -19.49 10.85
C GLU A 35 -12.02 -18.03 10.94
N PHE A 36 -12.73 -17.54 9.92
CA PHE A 36 -13.31 -16.20 9.94
C PHE A 36 -14.30 -16.03 11.10
N LEU A 37 -15.18 -17.01 11.33
CA LEU A 37 -16.12 -16.99 12.45
C LEU A 37 -15.40 -17.05 13.80
N LYS A 38 -14.38 -17.90 13.92
CA LYS A 38 -13.54 -17.97 15.12
C LYS A 38 -12.91 -16.62 15.42
N TRP A 39 -12.25 -15.99 14.43
CA TRP A 39 -11.67 -14.66 14.60
C TRP A 39 -12.73 -13.64 15.04
N THR A 40 -13.86 -13.54 14.33
CA THR A 40 -14.94 -12.59 14.64
C THR A 40 -15.47 -12.74 16.08
N LEU A 41 -15.54 -13.98 16.60
CA LEU A 41 -16.01 -14.25 17.97
C LEU A 41 -14.95 -13.99 19.04
N THR A 42 -13.67 -14.06 18.69
CA THR A 42 -12.54 -13.89 19.63
C THR A 42 -11.82 -12.55 19.46
N SER A 43 -12.15 -11.80 18.42
CA SER A 43 -11.55 -10.51 18.10
C SER A 43 -11.73 -9.50 19.23
N LYS A 44 -10.66 -8.76 19.50
CA LYS A 44 -10.64 -7.64 20.45
C LYS A 44 -10.76 -6.34 19.68
N ASN A 45 -11.40 -5.35 20.27
CA ASN A 45 -11.36 -3.99 19.77
C ASN A 45 -10.31 -3.22 20.58
N PRO A 46 -9.15 -2.88 20.00
CA PRO A 46 -8.11 -2.12 20.69
C PRO A 46 -8.66 -0.80 21.22
N GLU A 47 -8.21 -0.39 22.40
CA GLU A 47 -8.58 0.90 22.94
C GLU A 47 -8.04 2.04 22.09
N ARG A 48 -8.85 3.09 21.95
CA ARG A 48 -8.43 4.29 21.24
C ARG A 48 -7.43 5.07 22.07
N VAL A 49 -6.24 5.22 21.56
CA VAL A 49 -5.21 6.08 22.16
C VAL A 49 -5.02 7.34 21.33
N LYS A 50 -4.60 8.41 22.00
CA LYS A 50 -4.25 9.65 21.32
C LYS A 50 -2.87 9.49 20.67
N ILE A 51 -2.82 9.60 19.35
CA ILE A 51 -1.58 9.70 18.60
C ILE A 51 -1.36 11.18 18.28
N GLU A 52 -0.19 11.69 18.62
CA GLU A 52 0.18 13.07 18.31
C GLU A 52 0.47 13.23 16.82
N ILE A 53 -0.05 14.30 16.24
CA ILE A 53 0.20 14.69 14.85
C ILE A 53 1.14 15.90 14.88
N SER A 54 2.18 15.86 14.06
CA SER A 54 3.09 16.99 13.86
C SER A 54 2.50 17.98 12.86
N ASN A 55 2.76 19.26 13.07
CA ASN A 55 2.43 20.33 12.12
C ASN A 55 3.65 20.76 11.29
N GLU A 56 4.77 20.04 11.34
CA GLU A 56 5.97 20.37 10.56
C GLU A 56 5.69 20.51 9.06
N TRP A 57 4.74 19.72 8.54
CA TRP A 57 4.32 19.77 7.14
C TRP A 57 3.83 21.16 6.67
N GLU A 58 3.44 22.06 7.58
CA GLU A 58 3.03 23.42 7.24
C GLU A 58 4.21 24.28 6.74
N ASN A 59 5.45 23.80 6.94
CA ASN A 59 6.69 24.49 6.52
C ASN A 59 7.33 23.87 5.26
N LEU A 60 6.64 22.99 4.54
CA LEU A 60 7.20 22.27 3.38
C LEU A 60 7.75 23.19 2.28
N ASP A 61 7.10 24.34 2.04
CA ASP A 61 7.48 25.27 0.98
C ASP A 61 8.69 26.15 1.34
N GLN A 62 9.19 26.12 2.58
CA GLN A 62 10.18 27.08 3.07
C GLN A 62 11.59 26.46 3.21
N ASP A 63 11.71 25.18 3.61
CA ASP A 63 12.96 24.63 4.09
C ASP A 63 13.41 23.29 3.49
N TYR A 64 12.60 22.65 2.63
CA TYR A 64 12.85 21.28 2.21
C TYR A 64 12.79 21.11 0.70
N LYS A 65 13.86 20.56 0.11
CA LYS A 65 13.87 20.16 -1.31
C LYS A 65 13.31 18.75 -1.50
N ASP A 66 13.93 17.77 -0.81
CA ASP A 66 13.54 16.36 -0.90
C ASP A 66 13.07 15.89 0.46
N TYR A 67 11.86 15.39 0.52
CA TYR A 67 11.27 14.99 1.79
C TYR A 67 10.22 13.90 1.65
N ILE A 68 9.97 13.26 2.77
CA ILE A 68 8.82 12.36 2.95
C ILE A 68 8.01 12.81 4.16
N VAL A 69 6.68 12.79 4.02
CA VAL A 69 5.76 13.00 5.14
C VAL A 69 4.81 11.82 5.23
N TRP A 70 4.78 11.16 6.39
CA TRP A 70 3.78 10.15 6.65
C TRP A 70 2.44 10.81 7.00
N ILE A 71 1.44 10.63 6.13
CA ILE A 71 0.09 11.21 6.32
C ILE A 71 -0.78 10.31 7.22
N GLY A 72 -0.44 9.02 7.27
CA GLY A 72 -1.12 8.00 8.05
C GLY A 72 -1.44 6.76 7.22
N HIS A 73 -1.50 5.59 7.87
CA HIS A 73 -1.67 4.28 7.26
C HIS A 73 -0.54 3.96 6.26
N ALA A 74 -0.85 3.69 5.00
CA ALA A 74 0.12 3.51 3.92
C ALA A 74 0.26 4.76 3.02
N THR A 75 -0.27 5.90 3.46
CA THR A 75 -0.24 7.14 2.70
C THR A 75 0.98 7.98 3.08
N PHE A 76 1.89 8.15 2.13
CA PHE A 76 3.04 9.07 2.21
C PHE A 76 2.98 10.10 1.11
N LEU A 77 3.33 11.34 1.44
CA LEU A 77 3.72 12.34 0.48
C LEU A 77 5.24 12.28 0.34
N ILE A 78 5.70 12.03 -0.87
CA ILE A 78 7.12 11.95 -1.23
C ILE A 78 7.39 13.07 -2.23
N ASN A 79 8.34 13.94 -1.93
CA ASN A 79 8.87 14.91 -2.87
C ASN A 79 10.34 14.60 -3.12
N VAL A 80 10.71 14.44 -4.36
CA VAL A 80 12.11 14.33 -4.82
C VAL A 80 12.22 15.08 -6.15
N ASP A 81 13.20 15.95 -6.25
CA ASP A 81 13.45 16.79 -7.42
C ASP A 81 12.20 17.56 -7.91
N GLY A 82 11.37 17.99 -6.96
CA GLY A 82 10.14 18.74 -7.22
C GLY A 82 8.95 17.90 -7.69
N ILE A 83 9.10 16.57 -7.80
CA ILE A 83 8.01 15.66 -8.16
C ILE A 83 7.31 15.16 -6.90
N ASN A 84 6.00 15.39 -6.82
CA ASN A 84 5.16 14.97 -5.70
C ASN A 84 4.47 13.64 -5.99
N ILE A 85 4.83 12.60 -5.24
CA ILE A 85 4.24 11.28 -5.31
C ILE A 85 3.41 11.03 -4.05
N LEU A 86 2.22 10.45 -4.22
CA LEU A 86 1.35 10.07 -3.11
C LEU A 86 1.08 8.57 -3.16
N THR A 87 1.49 7.84 -2.10
CA THR A 87 1.26 6.39 -2.00
C THR A 87 -0.09 6.10 -1.35
N ASP A 88 -0.84 5.12 -1.87
CA ASP A 88 -2.09 4.58 -1.30
C ASP A 88 -2.97 5.65 -0.60
N PRO A 89 -3.44 6.70 -1.31
CA PRO A 89 -4.05 7.86 -0.67
C PRO A 89 -5.44 7.57 -0.13
N VAL A 90 -5.58 7.51 1.20
CA VAL A 90 -6.85 7.34 1.91
C VAL A 90 -7.11 8.52 2.83
N PHE A 91 -8.03 9.41 2.41
CA PHE A 91 -8.47 10.59 3.19
C PHE A 91 -9.88 10.43 3.75
N SER A 92 -10.57 9.36 3.40
CA SER A 92 -11.89 9.05 3.94
C SER A 92 -11.83 8.73 5.45
N LYS A 93 -12.91 9.08 6.16
CA LYS A 93 -13.04 8.80 7.61
C LYS A 93 -13.09 7.31 7.94
N ARG A 94 -13.37 6.46 6.94
CA ARG A 94 -13.51 5.00 7.10
C ARG A 94 -12.88 4.26 5.92
N ALA A 95 -12.21 3.19 6.21
CA ALA A 95 -11.76 2.18 5.24
C ALA A 95 -12.97 1.27 4.90
N SER A 96 -13.87 1.75 4.04
CA SER A 96 -15.13 1.05 3.76
C SER A 96 -15.82 1.58 2.52
N PRO A 97 -16.59 0.72 1.80
CA PRO A 97 -17.50 1.17 0.74
C PRO A 97 -18.62 2.06 1.28
N MET A 98 -18.98 1.87 2.54
CA MET A 98 -20.10 2.59 3.19
C MET A 98 -19.58 3.81 3.98
N ARG A 99 -20.31 4.93 3.90
CA ARG A 99 -19.93 6.16 4.63
C ARG A 99 -20.08 6.06 6.15
N LEU A 100 -21.04 5.26 6.62
CA LEU A 100 -21.45 5.20 8.03
C LEU A 100 -21.00 3.93 8.74
N ALA A 101 -20.54 2.90 8.02
CA ALA A 101 -20.11 1.61 8.58
C ALA A 101 -18.69 1.23 8.16
N GLY A 102 -18.04 0.33 8.90
CA GLY A 102 -16.68 -0.13 8.71
C GLY A 102 -15.65 0.63 9.56
N PRO A 103 -14.38 0.23 9.50
CA PRO A 103 -13.30 0.76 10.34
C PRO A 103 -13.19 2.28 10.24
N LYS A 104 -13.32 2.97 11.39
CA LYS A 104 -13.21 4.43 11.47
C LYS A 104 -11.81 4.79 11.95
N ARG A 105 -11.17 5.75 11.27
CA ARG A 105 -9.83 6.23 11.66
C ARG A 105 -9.73 6.60 13.13
N TYR A 106 -8.58 6.27 13.72
CA TYR A 106 -8.18 6.78 15.04
C TYR A 106 -7.81 8.26 14.97
N ILE A 107 -7.04 8.64 13.95
CA ILE A 107 -6.53 9.98 13.70
C ILE A 107 -7.01 10.50 12.33
N PRO A 108 -7.17 11.82 12.14
CA PRO A 108 -7.34 12.38 10.80
C PRO A 108 -6.07 12.17 9.95
N PRO A 109 -6.12 12.34 8.61
CA PRO A 109 -4.92 12.50 7.80
C PRO A 109 -4.09 13.67 8.34
N ALA A 110 -2.78 13.48 8.50
CA ALA A 110 -1.91 14.51 9.07
C ALA A 110 -1.88 15.78 8.22
N ILE A 111 -1.86 15.62 6.90
CA ILE A 111 -2.08 16.71 5.94
C ILE A 111 -3.50 16.58 5.39
N PRO A 112 -4.37 17.59 5.53
CA PRO A 112 -5.66 17.58 4.85
C PRO A 112 -5.51 17.55 3.33
N LEU A 113 -6.40 16.85 2.62
CA LEU A 113 -6.30 16.66 1.16
C LEU A 113 -6.24 18.00 0.39
N ASP A 114 -6.96 19.02 0.85
CA ASP A 114 -7.00 20.35 0.26
C ASP A 114 -5.73 21.18 0.55
N LYS A 115 -4.90 20.72 1.48
CA LYS A 115 -3.61 21.34 1.84
C LYS A 115 -2.40 20.63 1.21
N LEU A 116 -2.62 19.53 0.50
CA LEU A 116 -1.54 18.88 -0.25
C LEU A 116 -1.00 19.80 -1.34
N PRO A 117 0.30 19.71 -1.69
CA PRO A 117 0.81 20.28 -2.93
C PRO A 117 0.08 19.68 -4.14
N GLU A 118 0.38 20.16 -5.32
CA GLU A 118 -0.04 19.51 -6.56
C GLU A 118 0.61 18.14 -6.67
N ILE A 119 -0.16 17.09 -6.92
CA ILE A 119 0.31 15.71 -6.97
C ILE A 119 0.51 15.29 -8.42
N ASP A 120 1.74 14.91 -8.75
CA ASP A 120 2.12 14.43 -10.08
C ASP A 120 1.78 12.97 -10.27
N VAL A 121 2.04 12.14 -9.26
CA VAL A 121 1.87 10.69 -9.35
C VAL A 121 1.16 10.16 -8.11
N VAL A 122 0.23 9.24 -8.33
CA VAL A 122 -0.38 8.42 -7.30
C VAL A 122 -0.05 6.96 -7.59
N THR A 123 0.51 6.26 -6.60
CA THR A 123 0.71 4.80 -6.67
C THR A 123 -0.29 4.09 -5.77
N ILE A 124 -0.85 2.98 -6.26
CA ILE A 124 -1.75 2.09 -5.50
C ILE A 124 -1.10 0.72 -5.43
N SER A 125 -0.91 0.22 -4.21
CA SER A 125 -0.33 -1.11 -3.96
C SER A 125 -1.33 -2.24 -4.24
N HIS A 126 -2.57 -2.09 -3.81
CA HIS A 126 -3.66 -3.04 -4.04
C HIS A 126 -5.02 -2.38 -3.76
N ASN A 127 -6.10 -3.11 -3.97
CA ASN A 127 -7.43 -2.50 -4.01
C ASN A 127 -8.26 -2.60 -2.73
N HIS A 128 -7.71 -2.99 -1.59
CA HIS A 128 -8.45 -2.91 -0.33
C HIS A 128 -8.89 -1.48 -0.01
N TYR A 129 -9.94 -1.32 0.80
CA TYR A 129 -10.55 -0.01 1.05
C TYR A 129 -9.69 0.97 1.85
N ASP A 130 -8.68 0.48 2.52
CA ASP A 130 -7.68 1.23 3.28
C ASP A 130 -6.44 1.61 2.45
N HIS A 131 -6.38 1.20 1.17
CA HIS A 131 -5.34 1.58 0.21
C HIS A 131 -5.91 2.27 -1.03
N LEU A 132 -7.00 1.76 -1.61
CA LEU A 132 -7.67 2.34 -2.77
C LEU A 132 -8.98 3.02 -2.34
N ASP A 133 -8.90 4.29 -1.97
CA ASP A 133 -10.06 5.14 -1.65
C ASP A 133 -10.49 5.96 -2.87
N ILE A 134 -11.49 5.47 -3.58
CA ILE A 134 -12.03 6.12 -4.78
C ILE A 134 -12.41 7.59 -4.56
N ARG A 135 -12.87 7.94 -3.35
CA ARG A 135 -13.27 9.34 -3.05
C ARG A 135 -12.05 10.25 -3.00
N SER A 136 -10.97 9.77 -2.39
CA SER A 136 -9.69 10.48 -2.36
C SER A 136 -9.10 10.62 -3.75
N LEU A 137 -9.01 9.52 -4.52
CA LEU A 137 -8.47 9.52 -5.88
C LEU A 137 -9.25 10.45 -6.80
N LYS A 138 -10.57 10.47 -6.70
CA LYS A 138 -11.41 11.39 -7.49
C LYS A 138 -11.13 12.85 -7.16
N LYS A 139 -11.00 13.21 -5.89
CA LYS A 139 -10.68 14.58 -5.46
C LYS A 139 -9.29 15.00 -5.92
N LEU A 140 -8.28 14.11 -5.85
CA LEU A 140 -6.94 14.37 -6.35
C LEU A 140 -6.97 14.65 -7.86
N PHE A 141 -7.65 13.82 -8.64
CA PHE A 141 -7.84 14.04 -10.08
C PHE A 141 -8.66 15.30 -10.39
N GLU A 142 -9.59 15.72 -9.54
CA GLU A 142 -10.34 16.98 -9.70
C GLU A 142 -9.44 18.19 -9.48
N ARG A 143 -8.45 18.10 -8.59
CA ARG A 143 -7.47 19.17 -8.30
C ARG A 143 -6.44 19.32 -9.40
N ASN A 144 -5.87 18.20 -9.85
CA ASN A 144 -4.93 18.16 -10.98
C ASN A 144 -5.36 17.06 -11.98
N LYS A 145 -5.72 17.48 -13.21
CA LYS A 145 -6.14 16.56 -14.27
C LYS A 145 -4.98 15.80 -14.90
N ASP A 146 -3.77 16.27 -14.70
CA ASP A 146 -2.56 15.67 -15.24
C ASP A 146 -1.95 14.61 -14.30
N THR A 147 -2.44 14.52 -13.06
CA THR A 147 -2.03 13.46 -12.12
C THR A 147 -2.07 12.09 -12.79
N VAL A 148 -0.96 11.38 -12.72
CA VAL A 148 -0.80 10.01 -13.22
C VAL A 148 -1.13 9.01 -12.11
N PHE A 149 -1.99 8.04 -12.40
CA PHE A 149 -2.37 6.99 -11.45
C PHE A 149 -1.78 5.65 -11.90
N LEU A 150 -0.89 5.09 -11.09
CA LEU A 150 -0.26 3.78 -11.29
C LEU A 150 -0.96 2.77 -10.38
N VAL A 151 -1.59 1.77 -10.97
CA VAL A 151 -2.46 0.83 -10.25
C VAL A 151 -2.17 -0.62 -10.62
N PRO A 152 -2.53 -1.59 -9.77
CA PRO A 152 -2.44 -3.00 -10.11
C PRO A 152 -3.30 -3.38 -11.31
N LYS A 153 -2.89 -4.42 -12.02
CA LYS A 153 -3.71 -5.05 -13.05
C LYS A 153 -5.09 -5.42 -12.53
N GLY A 154 -6.14 -5.00 -13.23
CA GLY A 154 -7.54 -5.20 -12.88
C GLY A 154 -8.22 -3.97 -12.26
N ASP A 155 -7.50 -2.94 -11.83
CA ASP A 155 -8.09 -1.78 -11.16
C ASP A 155 -8.27 -0.55 -12.08
N LYS A 156 -7.63 -0.51 -13.24
CA LYS A 156 -7.77 0.61 -14.21
C LYS A 156 -9.22 0.91 -14.56
N GLN A 157 -10.00 -0.11 -14.88
CA GLN A 157 -11.41 0.07 -15.24
C GLN A 157 -12.24 0.62 -14.09
N LEU A 158 -11.91 0.25 -12.83
CA LEU A 158 -12.58 0.77 -11.63
C LEU A 158 -12.42 2.28 -11.52
N LEU A 159 -11.19 2.80 -11.72
CA LEU A 159 -10.91 4.24 -11.67
C LEU A 159 -11.54 4.97 -12.86
N GLN A 160 -11.41 4.43 -14.07
CA GLN A 160 -11.97 5.03 -15.29
C GLN A 160 -13.49 5.18 -15.22
N LYS A 161 -14.22 4.20 -14.67
CA LYS A 161 -15.67 4.30 -14.40
C LYS A 161 -16.03 5.43 -13.43
N LYS A 162 -15.07 5.95 -12.67
CA LYS A 162 -15.24 7.09 -11.76
C LYS A 162 -14.78 8.42 -12.35
N GLY A 163 -14.37 8.41 -13.61
CA GLY A 163 -13.96 9.60 -14.38
C GLY A 163 -12.49 9.93 -14.27
N ILE A 164 -11.68 9.10 -13.62
CA ILE A 164 -10.22 9.26 -13.52
C ILE A 164 -9.61 8.73 -14.83
N LYS A 165 -8.81 9.55 -15.55
CA LYS A 165 -8.40 9.23 -16.92
C LYS A 165 -6.96 8.72 -17.04
N ASN A 166 -6.00 9.37 -16.40
CA ASN A 166 -4.58 9.06 -16.56
C ASN A 166 -4.17 7.84 -15.72
N VAL A 167 -4.73 6.67 -16.05
CA VAL A 167 -4.55 5.44 -15.27
C VAL A 167 -3.78 4.41 -16.06
N TYR A 168 -2.69 3.94 -15.50
CA TYR A 168 -1.86 2.85 -16.02
C TYR A 168 -1.91 1.68 -15.06
N GLU A 169 -2.15 0.47 -15.58
CA GLU A 169 -2.18 -0.75 -14.76
C GLU A 169 -0.97 -1.64 -15.05
N PHE A 170 -0.51 -2.38 -14.03
CA PHE A 170 0.76 -3.12 -14.05
C PHE A 170 0.58 -4.57 -13.60
N LEU A 171 1.25 -5.46 -14.30
CA LEU A 171 1.63 -6.78 -13.80
C LEU A 171 2.94 -6.66 -13.00
N TRP A 172 3.26 -7.69 -12.19
CA TRP A 172 4.55 -7.75 -11.51
C TRP A 172 5.71 -7.70 -12.50
N TRP A 173 6.73 -6.93 -12.13
CA TRP A 173 7.94 -6.64 -12.91
C TRP A 173 7.73 -5.75 -14.13
N GLU A 174 6.50 -5.31 -14.40
CA GLU A 174 6.29 -4.24 -15.37
C GLU A 174 6.72 -2.90 -14.78
N ASP A 175 7.29 -2.08 -15.62
CA ASP A 175 7.77 -0.76 -15.26
C ASP A 175 7.23 0.34 -16.18
N LYS A 176 7.35 1.57 -15.71
CA LYS A 176 7.03 2.76 -16.46
C LYS A 176 8.00 3.89 -16.13
N GLU A 177 8.65 4.39 -17.14
CA GLU A 177 9.34 5.67 -17.10
C GLU A 177 8.31 6.80 -17.35
N LEU A 178 8.23 7.76 -16.44
CA LEU A 178 7.40 8.96 -16.60
C LEU A 178 8.20 10.07 -17.27
N ASN A 179 9.49 10.16 -17.00
CA ASN A 179 10.47 10.98 -17.68
C ASN A 179 11.82 10.21 -17.67
N LYS A 180 12.88 10.79 -18.23
CA LYS A 180 14.19 10.12 -18.28
C LYS A 180 14.85 9.83 -16.91
N GLU A 181 14.25 10.35 -15.83
CA GLU A 181 14.86 10.37 -14.50
C GLU A 181 14.00 9.69 -13.43
N LEU A 182 12.76 9.31 -13.77
CA LEU A 182 11.82 8.71 -12.83
C LEU A 182 11.18 7.45 -13.40
N LYS A 183 11.49 6.33 -12.78
CA LYS A 183 10.98 5.01 -13.16
C LYS A 183 10.26 4.34 -11.99
N PHE A 184 9.11 3.75 -12.27
CA PHE A 184 8.33 2.95 -11.33
C PHE A 184 8.32 1.50 -11.79
N THR A 185 8.66 0.56 -10.92
CA THR A 185 8.53 -0.87 -11.17
C THR A 185 7.56 -1.47 -10.15
N TYR A 186 6.57 -2.22 -10.62
CA TYR A 186 5.61 -2.90 -9.76
C TYR A 186 6.14 -4.28 -9.38
N THR A 187 6.26 -4.58 -8.08
CA THR A 187 6.93 -5.78 -7.57
C THR A 187 5.96 -6.70 -6.85
N PRO A 188 6.18 -8.03 -6.86
CA PRO A 188 5.37 -8.95 -6.08
C PRO A 188 5.59 -8.77 -4.57
N VAL A 189 4.53 -9.06 -3.83
CA VAL A 189 4.52 -9.24 -2.37
C VAL A 189 3.48 -10.29 -2.03
N GLN A 190 3.51 -10.86 -0.81
CA GLN A 190 2.56 -11.87 -0.39
C GLN A 190 1.30 -11.24 0.21
N HIS A 191 0.27 -11.09 -0.60
CA HIS A 191 -1.00 -10.51 -0.15
C HIS A 191 -2.20 -11.07 -0.94
N TRP A 192 -3.26 -10.30 -1.06
CA TRP A 192 -4.47 -10.60 -1.81
C TRP A 192 -5.26 -9.32 -2.13
N SER A 193 -6.30 -9.44 -2.95
CA SER A 193 -7.16 -8.32 -3.30
C SER A 193 -8.64 -8.68 -3.24
N ALA A 194 -9.48 -7.75 -2.82
CA ALA A 194 -10.94 -7.79 -2.96
C ALA A 194 -11.58 -6.45 -2.61
N ARG A 195 -12.72 -6.15 -3.22
CA ARG A 195 -13.61 -5.05 -2.85
C ARG A 195 -15.05 -5.51 -2.64
N GLY A 196 -15.36 -6.74 -2.98
CA GLY A 196 -16.68 -7.35 -2.85
C GLY A 196 -16.62 -8.84 -2.59
N LEU A 197 -17.78 -9.49 -2.61
CA LEU A 197 -17.88 -10.92 -2.28
C LEU A 197 -17.42 -11.85 -3.41
N ARG A 198 -17.28 -11.35 -4.65
CA ARG A 198 -17.05 -12.18 -5.84
C ARG A 198 -15.81 -11.81 -6.64
N ASP A 199 -15.04 -10.84 -6.16
CA ASP A 199 -13.89 -10.27 -6.88
C ASP A 199 -12.53 -10.57 -6.24
N ARG A 200 -12.50 -11.48 -5.24
CA ARG A 200 -11.26 -11.91 -4.60
C ARG A 200 -10.21 -12.29 -5.64
N ASN A 201 -9.02 -11.69 -5.56
CA ASN A 201 -7.87 -11.91 -6.43
C ASN A 201 -8.15 -11.68 -7.94
N LYS A 202 -9.15 -10.86 -8.28
CA LYS A 202 -9.37 -10.42 -9.66
C LYS A 202 -8.55 -9.20 -10.05
N SER A 203 -8.03 -8.48 -9.07
CA SER A 203 -6.99 -7.48 -9.24
C SER A 203 -5.70 -7.97 -8.59
N LEU A 204 -4.56 -7.50 -9.08
CA LEU A 204 -3.26 -7.83 -8.54
C LEU A 204 -2.98 -7.02 -7.27
N TRP A 205 -1.91 -7.35 -6.56
CA TRP A 205 -1.37 -6.65 -5.39
C TRP A 205 0.15 -6.62 -5.49
N GLY A 206 0.81 -5.64 -4.87
CA GLY A 206 2.27 -5.52 -4.96
C GLY A 206 2.83 -4.30 -4.26
N GLY A 207 4.15 -4.17 -4.32
CA GLY A 207 4.91 -3.01 -3.90
C GLY A 207 5.34 -2.16 -5.10
N TRP A 208 5.85 -0.98 -4.82
CA TRP A 208 6.38 -0.06 -5.81
C TRP A 208 7.85 0.23 -5.56
N PHE A 209 8.71 -0.10 -6.50
CA PHE A 209 10.11 0.30 -6.51
C PHE A 209 10.25 1.57 -7.37
N ILE A 210 10.58 2.69 -6.75
CA ILE A 210 10.61 4.03 -7.34
C ILE A 210 12.07 4.44 -7.46
N GLN A 211 12.52 4.66 -8.69
CA GLN A 211 13.91 4.99 -9.01
C GLN A 211 13.99 6.42 -9.52
N PHE A 212 14.70 7.26 -8.79
CA PHE A 212 15.17 8.58 -9.19
C PHE A 212 16.65 8.48 -9.58
N PRO A 213 17.27 9.47 -10.21
CA PRO A 213 18.69 9.43 -10.60
C PRO A 213 19.63 9.11 -9.44
N GLU A 214 19.42 9.77 -8.30
CA GLU A 214 20.33 9.68 -7.14
C GLU A 214 19.73 8.91 -5.96
N ARG A 215 18.53 8.35 -6.11
CA ARG A 215 17.81 7.75 -5.00
C ARG A 215 16.79 6.69 -5.43
N THR A 216 16.62 5.71 -4.57
CA THR A 216 15.61 4.66 -4.74
C THR A 216 14.73 4.55 -3.50
N ILE A 217 13.42 4.48 -3.71
CA ILE A 217 12.44 4.34 -2.64
C ILE A 217 11.57 3.12 -2.92
N TYR A 218 11.38 2.27 -1.92
CA TYR A 218 10.50 1.12 -2.01
C TYR A 218 9.28 1.28 -1.11
N HIS A 219 8.08 1.19 -1.69
CA HIS A 219 6.82 1.14 -0.93
C HIS A 219 6.27 -0.29 -1.00
N ALA A 220 6.29 -1.01 0.11
CA ALA A 220 5.93 -2.42 0.14
C ALA A 220 4.43 -2.69 -0.09
N GLY A 221 3.55 -1.73 0.22
CA GLY A 221 2.12 -2.01 0.38
C GLY A 221 1.88 -2.96 1.55
N ASP A 222 0.80 -3.72 1.52
CA ASP A 222 0.52 -4.76 2.50
C ASP A 222 1.14 -6.08 2.11
N THR A 223 1.72 -6.77 3.08
CA THR A 223 2.38 -8.05 2.81
C THR A 223 2.50 -8.93 4.06
N GLY A 224 2.38 -10.24 3.87
CA GLY A 224 3.02 -11.25 4.71
C GLY A 224 4.50 -11.39 4.33
N TYR A 225 5.28 -12.10 5.14
CA TYR A 225 6.67 -12.36 4.78
C TYR A 225 6.77 -13.36 3.61
N SER A 226 7.59 -13.02 2.62
CA SER A 226 7.91 -13.89 1.47
C SER A 226 9.33 -13.64 0.96
N GLU A 227 9.83 -14.52 0.10
CA GLU A 227 11.13 -14.36 -0.56
C GLU A 227 11.10 -13.33 -1.71
N ASP A 228 9.95 -12.74 -2.02
CA ASP A 228 9.80 -11.72 -3.05
C ASP A 228 10.71 -10.51 -2.80
N PHE A 229 11.02 -10.20 -1.54
CA PHE A 229 11.91 -9.09 -1.17
C PHE A 229 13.36 -9.36 -1.54
N ILE A 230 13.83 -10.60 -1.38
CA ILE A 230 15.16 -11.05 -1.84
C ILE A 230 15.25 -10.96 -3.36
N GLU A 231 14.18 -11.42 -4.06
CA GLU A 231 14.12 -11.37 -5.53
C GLU A 231 14.02 -9.92 -6.03
N THR A 232 13.31 -9.04 -5.32
CA THR A 232 13.24 -7.60 -5.61
C THR A 232 14.63 -6.96 -5.54
N ARG A 233 15.37 -7.21 -4.44
CA ARG A 233 16.76 -6.74 -4.31
C ARG A 233 17.65 -7.26 -5.43
N LYS A 234 17.54 -8.53 -5.75
CA LYS A 234 18.34 -9.17 -6.80
C LYS A 234 18.12 -8.55 -8.17
N ARG A 235 16.87 -8.18 -8.50
CA ARG A 235 16.52 -7.60 -9.80
C ARG A 235 16.73 -6.11 -9.90
N LEU A 236 16.42 -5.37 -8.84
CA LEU A 236 16.35 -3.91 -8.87
C LEU A 236 17.42 -3.21 -8.02
N GLY A 237 18.16 -3.97 -7.23
CA GLY A 237 19.11 -3.43 -6.27
C GLY A 237 18.50 -3.15 -4.90
N SER A 238 19.34 -2.67 -3.98
CA SER A 238 18.95 -2.30 -2.63
C SER A 238 18.35 -0.90 -2.63
N PRO A 239 17.14 -0.69 -2.07
CA PRO A 239 16.58 0.66 -1.96
C PRO A 239 17.30 1.49 -0.90
N ASP A 240 17.44 2.79 -1.16
CA ASP A 240 17.96 3.72 -0.15
C ASP A 240 16.98 3.85 1.01
N LEU A 241 15.68 3.87 0.72
CA LEU A 241 14.63 3.96 1.71
C LEU A 241 13.48 3.01 1.40
N SER A 242 12.99 2.28 2.42
CA SER A 242 11.80 1.43 2.30
C SER A 242 10.68 1.88 3.23
N LEU A 243 9.45 1.85 2.74
CA LEU A 243 8.21 2.09 3.48
C LEU A 243 7.56 0.73 3.73
N ILE A 244 7.65 0.21 4.96
CA ILE A 244 7.31 -1.19 5.30
C ILE A 244 6.21 -1.23 6.35
N PRO A 245 5.16 -2.06 6.18
CA PRO A 245 4.09 -2.21 7.18
C PRO A 245 4.61 -2.89 8.45
N ILE A 246 4.08 -2.47 9.60
CA ILE A 246 4.40 -3.07 10.92
C ILE A 246 3.14 -3.40 11.72
N GLY A 247 1.94 -3.19 11.18
CA GLY A 247 0.66 -3.40 11.85
C GLY A 247 -0.28 -4.32 11.09
N ALA A 248 -1.45 -4.55 11.66
CA ALA A 248 -2.48 -5.46 11.18
C ALA A 248 -2.10 -6.96 11.23
N TYR A 249 -1.24 -7.36 12.16
CA TYR A 249 -0.73 -8.73 12.26
C TYR A 249 -1.48 -9.61 13.29
N ALA A 250 -2.26 -9.04 14.20
CA ALA A 250 -2.90 -9.84 15.24
C ALA A 250 -4.37 -10.20 14.93
N PRO A 251 -4.81 -11.42 15.23
CA PRO A 251 -3.99 -12.53 15.73
C PRO A 251 -3.17 -13.16 14.59
N GLN A 252 -1.91 -13.47 14.87
CA GLN A 252 -0.98 -13.92 13.83
C GLN A 252 -1.41 -15.20 13.10
N TRP A 253 -2.10 -16.12 13.80
CA TRP A 253 -2.64 -17.34 13.19
C TRP A 253 -3.62 -17.05 12.04
N PHE A 254 -4.25 -15.88 12.02
CA PHE A 254 -5.22 -15.48 11.01
C PHE A 254 -4.65 -14.43 10.06
N MET A 255 -3.92 -13.43 10.56
CA MET A 255 -3.41 -12.29 9.80
C MET A 255 -2.01 -12.51 9.21
N GLY A 256 -1.13 -13.29 9.84
CA GLY A 256 0.30 -13.40 9.53
C GLY A 256 0.63 -13.84 8.10
N TYR A 257 -0.33 -14.44 7.40
CA TYR A 257 -0.16 -14.71 5.97
C TYR A 257 -0.10 -13.43 5.12
N SER A 258 -0.88 -12.42 5.47
CA SER A 258 -1.08 -11.21 4.67
C SER A 258 -0.45 -9.96 5.27
N HIS A 259 -0.06 -10.02 6.54
CA HIS A 259 0.47 -8.89 7.31
C HIS A 259 1.62 -9.34 8.21
N VAL A 260 2.75 -8.71 8.05
CA VAL A 260 3.93 -8.97 8.88
C VAL A 260 3.82 -8.31 10.24
N ASN A 261 4.36 -8.96 11.26
CA ASN A 261 4.65 -8.33 12.53
C ASN A 261 5.94 -7.49 12.46
N PRO A 262 6.25 -6.65 13.46
CA PRO A 262 7.44 -5.80 13.43
C PRO A 262 8.78 -6.53 13.29
N GLU A 263 8.92 -7.75 13.82
CA GLU A 263 10.15 -8.55 13.65
C GLU A 263 10.32 -9.01 12.20
N GLU A 264 9.25 -9.49 11.58
CA GLU A 264 9.22 -9.85 10.16
C GLU A 264 9.44 -8.63 9.26
N ALA A 265 8.94 -7.45 9.65
CA ALA A 265 9.19 -6.19 8.94
C ALA A 265 10.68 -5.82 8.94
N VAL A 266 11.39 -5.98 10.07
CA VAL A 266 12.84 -5.81 10.13
C VAL A 266 13.55 -6.80 9.23
N ARG A 267 13.09 -8.04 9.17
CA ARG A 267 13.64 -9.05 8.24
C ARG A 267 13.43 -8.65 6.79
N ILE A 268 12.24 -8.13 6.41
CA ILE A 268 12.00 -7.60 5.06
C ILE A 268 13.01 -6.49 4.71
N SER A 269 13.22 -5.54 5.64
CA SER A 269 14.18 -4.46 5.44
C SER A 269 15.60 -4.99 5.17
N GLN A 270 16.03 -6.04 5.91
CA GLN A 270 17.31 -6.71 5.73
C GLN A 270 17.39 -7.48 4.39
N ASP A 271 16.33 -8.19 4.01
CA ASP A 271 16.26 -8.97 2.78
C ASP A 271 16.27 -8.05 1.53
N LEU A 272 15.60 -6.90 1.58
CA LEU A 272 15.71 -5.83 0.59
C LEU A 272 17.11 -5.20 0.56
N GLY A 273 17.87 -5.30 1.66
CA GLY A 273 19.11 -4.57 1.82
C GLY A 273 18.91 -3.06 1.92
N SER A 274 17.77 -2.63 2.46
CA SER A 274 17.43 -1.21 2.60
C SER A 274 18.50 -0.50 3.44
N LYS A 275 18.94 0.68 3.02
CA LYS A 275 19.83 1.50 3.86
C LYS A 275 19.08 2.00 5.08
N GLN A 276 17.80 2.37 4.91
CA GLN A 276 16.90 2.82 5.96
C GLN A 276 15.45 2.42 5.67
N SER A 277 14.60 2.35 6.70
CA SER A 277 13.17 2.07 6.54
C SER A 277 12.31 2.98 7.40
N LEU A 278 11.11 3.27 6.92
CA LEU A 278 10.05 3.96 7.66
C LEU A 278 8.85 3.04 7.82
N ALA A 279 8.32 3.01 9.03
CA ALA A 279 7.19 2.19 9.40
C ALA A 279 5.87 2.77 8.94
N MET A 280 4.98 1.92 8.45
CA MET A 280 3.63 2.27 8.05
C MET A 280 2.59 1.26 8.54
N HIS A 281 1.33 1.49 8.20
CA HIS A 281 0.21 0.59 8.41
C HIS A 281 -0.12 0.30 9.89
N TRP A 282 0.12 1.26 10.79
CA TRP A 282 -0.22 1.21 12.20
C TRP A 282 -0.94 2.50 12.64
N GLY A 283 -1.61 2.46 13.79
CA GLY A 283 -2.16 3.66 14.45
C GLY A 283 -3.24 4.45 13.70
N THR A 284 -3.70 3.97 12.55
CA THR A 284 -4.64 4.73 11.70
C THR A 284 -6.05 4.15 11.69
N PHE A 285 -6.20 2.87 11.43
CA PHE A 285 -7.50 2.18 11.39
C PHE A 285 -7.52 0.98 12.34
N PRO A 286 -8.66 0.71 13.03
CA PRO A 286 -8.86 -0.52 13.80
C PRO A 286 -9.19 -1.68 12.86
N LEU A 287 -8.17 -2.37 12.35
CA LEU A 287 -8.33 -3.47 11.40
C LEU A 287 -8.18 -4.85 12.07
N THR A 288 -7.46 -4.92 13.18
CA THR A 288 -6.96 -6.13 13.81
C THR A 288 -6.91 -5.98 15.34
N ASP A 289 -6.40 -6.97 16.04
CA ASP A 289 -6.56 -7.11 17.49
C ASP A 289 -5.39 -6.55 18.33
N GLU A 290 -4.26 -6.16 17.70
CA GLU A 290 -3.11 -5.57 18.42
C GLU A 290 -3.45 -4.18 18.99
N GLU A 291 -2.86 -3.85 20.14
CA GLU A 291 -2.98 -2.51 20.71
C GLU A 291 -2.35 -1.44 19.80
N VAL A 292 -2.98 -0.26 19.74
CA VAL A 292 -2.64 0.79 18.75
C VAL A 292 -1.18 1.21 18.77
N LEU A 293 -0.52 1.21 19.92
CA LEU A 293 0.90 1.56 20.09
C LEU A 293 1.83 0.34 20.26
N GLU A 294 1.30 -0.87 20.16
CA GLU A 294 2.10 -2.09 20.26
C GLU A 294 3.09 -2.23 19.09
N PRO A 295 2.72 -1.98 17.79
CA PRO A 295 3.62 -2.16 16.68
C PRO A 295 4.92 -1.33 16.77
N PRO A 296 4.90 -0.01 17.10
CA PRO A 296 6.13 0.74 17.34
C PRO A 296 7.00 0.20 18.47
N ALA A 297 6.39 -0.25 19.57
CA ALA A 297 7.12 -0.79 20.70
C ALA A 297 7.83 -2.10 20.36
N LEU A 298 7.13 -2.99 19.60
CA LEU A 298 7.70 -4.25 19.14
C LEU A 298 8.78 -4.03 18.06
N LEU A 299 8.65 -3.01 17.19
CA LEU A 299 9.69 -2.66 16.24
C LEU A 299 10.99 -2.26 16.97
N LYS A 300 10.90 -1.38 17.96
CA LYS A 300 12.05 -0.99 18.78
C LYS A 300 12.69 -2.18 19.48
N LYS A 301 11.88 -3.10 20.01
CA LYS A 301 12.36 -4.34 20.61
C LYS A 301 13.10 -5.22 19.59
N ALA A 302 12.51 -5.43 18.40
CA ALA A 302 13.12 -6.25 17.34
C ALA A 302 14.46 -5.68 16.85
N LEU A 303 14.57 -4.36 16.70
CA LEU A 303 15.83 -3.69 16.36
C LEU A 303 16.91 -3.95 17.42
N LYS A 304 16.56 -3.77 18.69
CA LYS A 304 17.49 -4.03 19.81
C LYS A 304 17.96 -5.49 19.84
N GLU A 305 17.06 -6.44 19.66
CA GLU A 305 17.38 -7.88 19.64
C GLU A 305 18.33 -8.26 18.50
N LYS A 306 18.25 -7.53 17.38
CA LYS A 306 19.12 -7.71 16.21
C LYS A 306 20.39 -6.83 16.22
N ASN A 307 20.62 -6.05 17.28
CA ASN A 307 21.71 -5.07 17.41
C ASN A 307 21.73 -4.07 16.26
N LEU A 308 20.54 -3.60 15.82
CA LEU A 308 20.36 -2.58 14.80
C LEU A 308 20.03 -1.24 15.46
N ASP A 309 20.52 -0.15 14.85
CA ASP A 309 20.21 1.21 15.29
C ASP A 309 18.70 1.52 15.12
N GLU A 310 18.15 2.36 16.01
CA GLU A 310 16.77 2.84 15.87
C GLU A 310 16.58 3.68 14.59
N GLU A 311 17.63 4.30 14.06
CA GLU A 311 17.62 5.04 12.80
C GLU A 311 17.55 4.13 11.56
N TYR A 312 17.93 2.85 11.71
CA TYR A 312 17.82 1.89 10.62
C TYR A 312 16.37 1.64 10.19
N PHE A 313 15.44 1.61 11.16
CA PHE A 313 14.02 1.44 10.86
C PHE A 313 13.16 2.26 11.84
N MET A 314 12.66 3.39 11.38
CA MET A 314 12.01 4.38 12.22
C MET A 314 10.50 4.37 12.13
N THR A 315 9.85 4.76 13.22
CA THR A 315 8.46 5.19 13.24
C THR A 315 8.39 6.72 13.24
N LEU A 316 7.67 7.29 12.30
CA LEU A 316 7.46 8.74 12.27
C LEU A 316 6.15 9.10 12.99
N LYS A 317 6.10 10.29 13.61
CA LYS A 317 4.82 10.91 13.95
C LYS A 317 4.13 11.31 12.63
N PRO A 318 2.81 11.08 12.47
CA PRO A 318 2.10 11.59 11.30
C PRO A 318 2.31 13.09 11.15
N GLY A 319 2.61 13.55 9.95
CA GLY A 319 2.87 14.97 9.66
C GLY A 319 4.29 15.45 9.95
N LYS A 320 5.16 14.61 10.54
CA LYS A 320 6.58 14.92 10.68
C LYS A 320 7.27 14.80 9.32
N ILE A 321 8.17 15.74 9.03
CA ILE A 321 8.98 15.73 7.82
C ILE A 321 10.21 14.85 8.04
N PHE A 322 10.41 13.91 7.14
CA PHE A 322 11.65 13.17 7.00
C PHE A 322 12.45 13.78 5.84
N ASN A 323 13.55 14.43 6.15
CA ASN A 323 14.37 15.13 5.16
C ASN A 323 15.32 14.14 4.47
N LEU A 324 15.13 13.96 3.17
CA LEU A 324 15.96 13.07 2.35
C LEU A 324 17.32 13.69 1.99
N SER A 325 17.42 15.04 1.94
CA SER A 325 18.67 15.72 1.56
C SER A 325 19.74 15.74 2.67
N LYS A 326 19.36 15.41 3.91
CA LYS A 326 20.29 15.34 5.06
C LYS A 326 20.94 13.96 5.21
N GLN A 327 20.59 13.03 4.36
CA GLN A 327 21.15 11.68 4.33
C GLN A 327 22.18 11.62 3.19
N GLU A 328 23.34 12.25 3.39
CA GLU A 328 24.49 12.00 2.53
C GLU A 328 25.00 10.57 2.74
N PRO A 329 25.52 9.94 1.67
CA PRO A 329 25.89 8.53 1.65
C PRO A 329 27.03 8.17 2.62
#